data_96be290198f89c573e4d1b9d42603c09
#
_entry.id   96be290198f89c573e4d1b9d42603c09
#
_cell.length_a   1.000
_cell.length_b   1.000
_cell.length_c   1.000
_cell.angle_alpha   90.00
_cell.angle_beta   90.00
_cell.angle_gamma   90.00
#
_symmetry.space_group_name_H-M   'P 1'
#
loop_
_entity.id
_entity.type
_entity.pdbx_description
1 polymer ?
#
loop_
_entity_poly.entity_id
_entity_poly.type
_entity_poly.pdbx_seq_one_letter_code
_entity_poly.pdbx_strand_id
1 'polypeptide(L)'
;MILLPQLLAAMFACNLGARPQESAGGPSPVTVDDEGVFLISMAGRPVGSESFQIHSSRGRIEARGDIRLNIEKNGKTVSVESFPDLVTDSELRPLTYAWRLHGPQSSRLEVDFRARPAKVHYHTINGSEDTREFDLLPDVMVLDDNVIHHFQLIAARLQAMGGGKQTFRIFVPQEALPSLMTVEDLGISATQDRSDASGLRHLLITTDVTHVDLWVDDKLHVQRVSVPAAQLEALRKK
;
A
#
# COMPACT_ATOMS: atom_id res chain seq x y z
N MET A 1 1.20 -39.86 -34.94
CA MET A 1 1.97 -41.01 -35.48
C MET A 1 3.44 -40.72 -35.24
N ILE A 2 4.05 -41.56 -34.34
CA ILE A 2 5.51 -41.84 -34.27
C ILE A 2 6.31 -40.77 -33.50
N LEU A 3 6.99 -41.02 -32.48
CA LEU A 3 7.58 -42.04 -31.60
C LEU A 3 8.71 -41.36 -30.82
N LEU A 4 8.73 -41.58 -29.52
CA LEU A 4 9.90 -41.39 -28.65
C LEU A 4 11.10 -42.22 -29.13
N PRO A 5 12.33 -41.94 -28.63
CA PRO A 5 12.80 -42.81 -27.58
C PRO A 5 13.49 -42.14 -26.38
N GLN A 6 13.43 -42.92 -25.31
CA GLN A 6 14.05 -42.80 -23.99
C GLN A 6 15.57 -43.01 -24.01
N LEU A 7 16.10 -42.77 -22.83
CA LEU A 7 17.34 -43.18 -22.13
C LEU A 7 18.34 -42.03 -21.95
N LEU A 8 18.86 -41.78 -20.78
CA LEU A 8 19.51 -42.63 -19.80
C LEU A 8 19.60 -41.94 -18.43
N ALA A 9 19.42 -42.74 -17.39
CA ALA A 9 19.68 -42.37 -16.01
C ALA A 9 21.18 -42.28 -15.71
N ALA A 10 21.55 -41.30 -14.88
CA ALA A 10 22.79 -41.41 -14.11
C ALA A 10 22.55 -40.79 -12.73
N MET A 11 22.52 -41.65 -11.72
CA MET A 11 22.64 -41.31 -10.31
C MET A 11 24.00 -40.66 -10.06
N PHE A 12 23.98 -39.60 -9.24
CA PHE A 12 25.07 -39.42 -8.28
C PHE A 12 24.51 -38.76 -7.00
N ALA A 13 24.82 -39.43 -5.92
CA ALA A 13 24.41 -39.15 -4.58
C ALA A 13 25.24 -38.04 -3.93
N CYS A 14 24.68 -37.55 -2.83
CA CYS A 14 25.32 -36.88 -1.69
C CYS A 14 25.87 -35.47 -1.95
N ASN A 15 25.10 -34.48 -1.48
CA ASN A 15 25.76 -33.54 -0.60
C ASN A 15 24.84 -33.13 0.55
N LEU A 16 25.39 -33.37 1.73
CA LEU A 16 24.82 -33.09 3.03
C LEU A 16 24.64 -31.60 3.24
N GLY A 17 23.45 -31.23 3.73
CA GLY A 17 23.34 -30.29 4.84
C GLY A 17 23.67 -28.83 4.56
N ALA A 18 22.83 -28.11 3.83
CA ALA A 18 22.49 -26.77 4.22
C ALA A 18 21.05 -26.81 4.72
N ARG A 19 20.88 -26.91 6.06
CA ARG A 19 19.62 -26.57 6.68
C ARG A 19 19.31 -25.12 6.27
N PRO A 20 18.12 -24.82 5.72
CA PRO A 20 17.67 -23.46 5.71
C PRO A 20 17.68 -23.01 7.17
N GLN A 21 18.44 -21.99 7.47
CA GLN A 21 18.34 -21.29 8.72
C GLN A 21 16.96 -20.63 8.68
N GLU A 22 15.97 -21.29 9.27
CA GLU A 22 14.73 -20.65 9.65
C GLU A 22 15.12 -19.45 10.51
N SER A 23 15.09 -18.28 9.92
CA SER A 23 15.04 -17.05 10.69
C SER A 23 13.69 -17.05 11.41
N ALA A 24 13.66 -17.67 12.58
CA ALA A 24 12.56 -17.65 13.52
C ALA A 24 12.51 -16.27 14.20
N GLY A 25 12.24 -15.25 13.42
CA GLY A 25 11.96 -13.90 13.88
C GLY A 25 10.82 -13.39 13.00
N GLY A 26 9.61 -13.37 13.52
CA GLY A 26 8.54 -12.56 12.96
C GLY A 26 9.01 -11.10 12.87
N PRO A 27 8.37 -10.26 12.04
CA PRO A 27 8.75 -8.86 11.95
C PRO A 27 8.67 -8.20 13.33
N SER A 28 9.66 -7.39 13.64
CA SER A 28 9.69 -6.64 14.89
C SER A 28 8.47 -5.71 14.99
N PRO A 29 7.92 -5.51 16.20
CA PRO A 29 6.86 -4.54 16.40
C PRO A 29 7.26 -3.15 15.87
N VAL A 30 6.35 -2.52 15.16
CA VAL A 30 6.54 -1.21 14.54
C VAL A 30 5.77 -0.17 15.34
N THR A 31 6.36 1.02 15.49
CA THR A 31 5.67 2.22 15.94
C THR A 31 5.71 3.22 14.80
N VAL A 32 4.55 3.73 14.43
CA VAL A 32 4.41 4.78 13.41
C VAL A 32 3.54 5.87 14.01
N ASP A 33 4.13 7.04 14.24
CA ASP A 33 3.41 8.25 14.62
C ASP A 33 3.75 9.31 13.60
N ASP A 34 2.77 9.74 12.82
CA ASP A 34 2.93 10.71 11.76
C ASP A 34 1.61 11.44 11.49
N GLU A 35 1.69 12.72 11.17
CA GLU A 35 0.56 13.52 10.73
C GLU A 35 1.00 14.52 9.67
N GLY A 36 0.10 14.90 8.79
CA GLY A 36 0.45 15.87 7.76
C GLY A 36 -0.61 16.08 6.71
N VAL A 37 -0.19 16.82 5.69
CA VAL A 37 -1.04 17.10 4.53
C VAL A 37 -0.23 16.83 3.27
N PHE A 38 -0.79 16.07 2.34
CA PHE A 38 -0.29 15.95 0.97
C PHE A 38 -1.10 16.87 0.04
N LEU A 39 -0.40 17.61 -0.80
CA LEU A 39 -0.97 18.33 -1.94
C LEU A 39 -0.89 17.42 -3.16
N ILE A 40 -2.04 17.17 -3.80
CA ILE A 40 -2.17 16.21 -4.89
C ILE A 40 -2.35 16.95 -6.20
N SER A 41 -1.56 16.56 -7.20
CA SER A 41 -1.66 17.06 -8.56
C SER A 41 -1.77 15.91 -9.56
N MET A 42 -2.45 16.16 -10.69
CA MET A 42 -2.51 15.27 -11.85
C MET A 42 -2.17 16.06 -13.11
N ALA A 43 -1.29 15.50 -13.93
CA ALA A 43 -0.78 16.17 -15.14
C ALA A 43 -0.31 17.61 -14.85
N GLY A 44 0.37 17.82 -13.72
CA GLY A 44 0.87 19.13 -13.28
C GLY A 44 -0.19 20.11 -12.77
N ARG A 45 -1.47 19.71 -12.67
CA ARG A 45 -2.55 20.55 -12.15
C ARG A 45 -2.94 20.13 -10.74
N PRO A 46 -3.06 21.05 -9.78
CA PRO A 46 -3.59 20.74 -8.47
C PRO A 46 -5.00 20.16 -8.57
N VAL A 47 -5.24 19.01 -7.98
CA VAL A 47 -6.55 18.36 -7.96
C VAL A 47 -7.10 18.17 -6.56
N GLY A 48 -6.29 18.36 -5.52
CA GLY A 48 -6.78 18.22 -4.15
C GLY A 48 -5.70 18.05 -3.11
N SER A 49 -6.11 17.47 -2.00
CA SER A 49 -5.23 17.21 -0.86
C SER A 49 -5.72 16.02 -0.04
N GLU A 50 -4.81 15.45 0.72
CA GLU A 50 -5.06 14.49 1.78
C GLU A 50 -4.49 15.01 3.09
N SER A 51 -5.29 15.19 4.11
CA SER A 51 -4.82 15.32 5.50
C SER A 51 -4.93 13.99 6.20
N PHE A 52 -3.91 13.63 6.96
CA PHE A 52 -3.85 12.31 7.59
C PHE A 52 -3.26 12.37 8.99
N GLN A 53 -3.56 11.33 9.76
CA GLN A 53 -2.97 11.06 11.04
C GLN A 53 -2.76 9.56 11.20
N ILE A 54 -1.56 9.17 11.63
CA ILE A 54 -1.19 7.81 12.00
C ILE A 54 -0.74 7.84 13.45
N HIS A 55 -1.31 6.99 14.28
CA HIS A 55 -0.99 6.95 15.70
C HIS A 55 -0.85 5.52 16.22
N SER A 56 0.23 5.29 16.95
CA SER A 56 0.55 4.00 17.56
C SER A 56 0.16 4.03 19.05
N SER A 57 -0.69 3.12 19.46
CA SER A 57 -1.11 2.99 20.85
C SER A 57 -1.44 1.55 21.21
N ARG A 58 -0.96 1.10 22.36
CA ARG A 58 -1.31 -0.21 22.96
C ARG A 58 -1.20 -1.40 22.01
N GLY A 59 -0.15 -1.42 21.17
CA GLY A 59 0.09 -2.50 20.20
C GLY A 59 -0.81 -2.46 18.96
N ARG A 60 -1.42 -1.32 18.68
CA ARG A 60 -2.20 -1.03 17.48
C ARG A 60 -1.69 0.22 16.81
N ILE A 61 -1.92 0.31 15.51
CA ILE A 61 -1.66 1.50 14.71
C ILE A 61 -2.97 1.86 14.03
N GLU A 62 -3.41 3.10 14.23
CA GLU A 62 -4.59 3.68 13.59
C GLU A 62 -4.13 4.70 12.57
N ALA A 63 -4.56 4.54 11.31
CA ALA A 63 -4.22 5.42 10.21
C ALA A 63 -5.51 5.95 9.58
N ARG A 64 -5.71 7.27 9.64
CA ARG A 64 -6.91 7.96 9.17
C ARG A 64 -6.57 9.05 8.17
N GLY A 65 -7.44 9.22 7.17
CA GLY A 65 -7.32 10.26 6.16
C GLY A 65 -8.62 11.04 5.95
N ASP A 66 -8.47 12.28 5.52
CA ASP A 66 -9.50 13.15 4.93
C ASP A 66 -8.95 13.58 3.57
N ILE A 67 -9.49 13.00 2.50
CA ILE A 67 -9.03 13.19 1.13
C ILE A 67 -10.08 14.00 0.40
N ARG A 68 -9.68 15.10 -0.23
CA ARG A 68 -10.56 15.97 -1.01
C ARG A 68 -9.98 16.15 -2.40
N LEU A 69 -10.72 15.69 -3.40
CA LEU A 69 -10.31 15.76 -4.79
C LEU A 69 -11.36 16.49 -5.65
N ASN A 70 -10.88 17.30 -6.57
CA ASN A 70 -11.66 17.92 -7.63
C ASN A 70 -11.29 17.24 -8.95
N ILE A 71 -12.15 16.36 -9.44
CA ILE A 71 -11.91 15.54 -10.61
C ILE A 71 -12.70 16.08 -11.78
N GLU A 72 -12.05 16.25 -12.92
CA GLU A 72 -12.72 16.65 -14.15
C GLU A 72 -13.38 15.41 -14.81
N LYS A 73 -14.70 15.39 -14.91
CA LYS A 73 -15.45 14.31 -15.53
C LYS A 73 -16.45 14.91 -16.54
N ASN A 74 -16.31 14.55 -17.82
CA ASN A 74 -17.17 15.03 -18.91
C ASN A 74 -17.26 16.58 -18.97
N GLY A 75 -16.13 17.27 -18.80
CA GLY A 75 -16.04 18.74 -18.82
C GLY A 75 -16.67 19.43 -17.60
N LYS A 76 -16.97 18.67 -16.54
CA LYS A 76 -17.47 19.22 -15.27
C LYS A 76 -16.53 18.83 -14.14
N THR A 77 -16.25 19.77 -13.27
CA THR A 77 -15.52 19.49 -12.03
C THR A 77 -16.47 18.83 -11.03
N VAL A 78 -16.07 17.67 -10.55
CA VAL A 78 -16.77 16.91 -9.51
C VAL A 78 -15.90 16.88 -8.28
N SER A 79 -16.40 17.40 -7.16
CA SER A 79 -15.75 17.30 -5.86
C SER A 79 -16.13 15.98 -5.18
N VAL A 80 -15.14 15.28 -4.69
CA VAL A 80 -15.30 14.06 -3.91
C VAL A 80 -14.49 14.16 -2.63
N GLU A 81 -15.05 13.64 -1.55
CA GLU A 81 -14.37 13.52 -0.26
C GLU A 81 -14.36 12.06 0.16
N SER A 82 -13.22 11.54 0.61
CA SER A 82 -13.15 10.18 1.12
C SER A 82 -12.41 10.12 2.46
N PHE A 83 -12.83 9.18 3.29
CA PHE A 83 -12.40 9.03 4.67
C PHE A 83 -11.97 7.58 4.94
N PRO A 84 -10.73 7.21 4.59
CA PRO A 84 -10.16 5.92 4.98
C PRO A 84 -9.82 5.89 6.46
N ASP A 85 -10.08 4.74 7.11
CA ASP A 85 -9.74 4.46 8.51
C ASP A 85 -9.24 3.03 8.61
N LEU A 86 -7.94 2.85 8.80
CA LEU A 86 -7.27 1.56 8.88
C LEU A 86 -6.75 1.33 10.29
N VAL A 87 -7.10 0.19 10.88
CA VAL A 87 -6.52 -0.27 12.14
C VAL A 87 -5.70 -1.52 11.88
N THR A 88 -4.44 -1.51 12.32
CA THR A 88 -3.54 -2.67 12.27
C THR A 88 -3.06 -3.05 13.67
N ASP A 89 -2.44 -4.21 13.80
CA ASP A 89 -1.59 -4.51 14.95
C ASP A 89 -0.19 -3.87 14.81
N SER A 90 0.67 -4.07 15.80
CA SER A 90 2.05 -3.56 15.80
C SER A 90 2.97 -4.22 14.76
N GLU A 91 2.53 -5.27 14.09
CA GLU A 91 3.24 -5.87 12.97
C GLU A 91 2.67 -5.41 11.62
N LEU A 92 1.81 -4.37 11.62
CA LEU A 92 1.11 -3.84 10.45
C LEU A 92 0.19 -4.85 9.75
N ARG A 93 -0.29 -5.89 10.46
CA ARG A 93 -1.34 -6.78 9.96
C ARG A 93 -2.69 -6.10 10.15
N PRO A 94 -3.53 -5.99 9.13
CA PRO A 94 -4.79 -5.28 9.23
C PRO A 94 -5.76 -6.01 10.16
N LEU A 95 -6.48 -5.24 10.96
CA LEU A 95 -7.55 -5.71 11.84
C LEU A 95 -8.91 -5.30 11.29
N THR A 96 -9.05 -4.04 10.94
CA THR A 96 -10.26 -3.48 10.31
C THR A 96 -9.87 -2.39 9.34
N TYR A 97 -10.69 -2.22 8.32
CA TYR A 97 -10.62 -1.08 7.41
C TYR A 97 -12.02 -0.56 7.15
N ALA A 98 -12.21 0.74 7.17
CA ALA A 98 -13.42 1.41 6.77
C ALA A 98 -13.09 2.54 5.79
N TRP A 99 -13.91 2.67 4.76
CA TRP A 99 -13.79 3.75 3.79
C TRP A 99 -15.16 4.31 3.47
N ARG A 100 -15.26 5.61 3.44
CA ARG A 100 -16.50 6.34 3.12
C ARG A 100 -16.20 7.35 2.03
N LEU A 101 -17.05 7.39 1.01
CA LEU A 101 -17.01 8.36 -0.07
C LEU A 101 -18.23 9.28 0.02
N HIS A 102 -17.99 10.57 0.02
CA HIS A 102 -19.01 11.59 -0.12
C HIS A 102 -18.86 12.28 -1.48
N GLY A 103 -19.95 12.39 -2.22
CA GLY A 103 -19.96 12.97 -3.54
C GLY A 103 -21.24 12.59 -4.28
N PRO A 104 -21.28 12.76 -5.60
CA PRO A 104 -22.45 12.41 -6.42
C PRO A 104 -22.83 10.93 -6.35
N GLN A 105 -21.87 10.07 -6.00
CA GLN A 105 -22.04 8.63 -5.80
C GLN A 105 -21.45 8.25 -4.44
N SER A 106 -22.17 8.61 -3.36
CA SER A 106 -21.73 8.22 -2.02
C SER A 106 -21.74 6.70 -1.86
N SER A 107 -20.70 6.19 -1.23
CA SER A 107 -20.56 4.76 -0.95
C SER A 107 -19.72 4.56 0.31
N ARG A 108 -19.80 3.38 0.89
CA ARG A 108 -18.91 2.96 1.97
C ARG A 108 -18.55 1.50 1.81
N LEU A 109 -17.42 1.13 2.33
CA LEU A 109 -17.05 -0.25 2.54
C LEU A 109 -16.43 -0.43 3.93
N GLU A 110 -16.58 -1.64 4.45
CA GLU A 110 -16.03 -2.04 5.73
C GLU A 110 -15.41 -3.42 5.59
N VAL A 111 -14.21 -3.62 6.15
CA VAL A 111 -13.51 -4.91 6.11
C VAL A 111 -13.17 -5.35 7.52
N ASP A 112 -13.58 -6.57 7.87
CA ASP A 112 -13.11 -7.25 9.08
C ASP A 112 -12.08 -8.32 8.71
N PHE A 113 -10.80 -8.01 8.94
CA PHE A 113 -9.68 -8.92 8.71
C PHE A 113 -9.47 -9.95 9.82
N ARG A 114 -10.17 -9.81 10.96
CA ARG A 114 -10.12 -10.77 12.07
C ARG A 114 -10.94 -12.01 11.77
N ALA A 115 -11.97 -11.86 10.93
CA ALA A 115 -12.75 -12.99 10.41
C ALA A 115 -11.92 -13.87 9.47
N ARG A 116 -12.24 -15.15 9.39
CA ARG A 116 -11.63 -16.10 8.49
C ARG A 116 -12.74 -16.89 7.79
N PRO A 117 -13.03 -16.63 6.51
CA PRO A 117 -12.45 -15.62 5.60
C PRO A 117 -12.70 -14.18 6.04
N ALA A 118 -11.87 -13.23 5.56
CA ALA A 118 -12.08 -11.80 5.76
C ALA A 118 -13.36 -11.37 5.03
N LYS A 119 -14.15 -10.50 5.68
CA LYS A 119 -15.43 -10.06 5.14
C LYS A 119 -15.36 -8.60 4.73
N VAL A 120 -15.78 -8.33 3.50
CA VAL A 120 -15.89 -6.99 2.94
C VAL A 120 -17.37 -6.68 2.70
N HIS A 121 -17.88 -5.66 3.37
CA HIS A 121 -19.24 -5.19 3.21
C HIS A 121 -19.24 -3.91 2.39
N TYR A 122 -19.91 -3.91 1.25
CA TYR A 122 -20.08 -2.78 0.36
C TYR A 122 -21.49 -2.22 0.51
N HIS A 123 -21.58 -0.89 0.63
CA HIS A 123 -22.86 -0.18 0.67
C HIS A 123 -22.85 0.92 -0.37
N THR A 124 -23.79 0.87 -1.29
CA THR A 124 -23.93 1.91 -2.33
C THR A 124 -25.01 2.91 -1.99
N ILE A 125 -25.00 4.05 -2.67
CA ILE A 125 -25.98 5.13 -2.49
C ILE A 125 -27.44 4.65 -2.71
N ASN A 126 -27.62 3.64 -3.56
CA ASN A 126 -28.95 3.10 -3.86
C ASN A 126 -29.47 2.15 -2.77
N GLY A 127 -28.74 2.02 -1.66
CA GLY A 127 -29.06 1.12 -0.56
C GLY A 127 -28.80 -0.36 -0.88
N SER A 128 -28.16 -0.67 -2.00
CA SER A 128 -27.71 -2.04 -2.23
C SER A 128 -26.52 -2.36 -1.35
N GLU A 129 -26.55 -3.55 -0.80
CA GLU A 129 -25.49 -4.10 0.03
C GLU A 129 -24.94 -5.34 -0.68
N ASP A 130 -23.62 -5.48 -0.66
CA ASP A 130 -22.92 -6.66 -1.16
C ASP A 130 -21.89 -7.08 -0.11
N THR A 131 -21.79 -8.38 0.13
CA THR A 131 -20.80 -8.92 1.05
C THR A 131 -19.96 -9.94 0.31
N ARG A 132 -18.66 -9.74 0.34
CA ARG A 132 -17.68 -10.65 -0.27
C ARG A 132 -16.75 -11.20 0.79
N GLU A 133 -16.33 -12.43 0.58
CA GLU A 133 -15.41 -13.13 1.47
C GLU A 133 -14.10 -13.40 0.73
N PHE A 134 -12.98 -13.17 1.43
CA PHE A 134 -11.63 -13.35 0.89
C PHE A 134 -10.77 -14.17 1.85
N ASP A 135 -10.19 -15.24 1.33
CA ASP A 135 -9.20 -16.03 2.08
C ASP A 135 -7.83 -15.35 2.01
N LEU A 136 -7.66 -14.33 2.85
CA LEU A 136 -6.45 -13.51 2.92
C LEU A 136 -5.47 -14.09 3.93
N LEU A 137 -4.19 -14.11 3.57
CA LEU A 137 -3.14 -14.52 4.49
C LEU A 137 -2.93 -13.47 5.61
N PRO A 138 -2.46 -13.89 6.81
CA PRO A 138 -2.32 -12.98 7.95
C PRO A 138 -1.33 -11.83 7.74
N ASP A 139 -0.38 -11.98 6.82
CA ASP A 139 0.66 -11.00 6.50
C ASP A 139 0.26 -10.02 5.39
N VAL A 140 -1.00 -10.06 4.94
CA VAL A 140 -1.51 -9.10 3.96
C VAL A 140 -1.46 -7.68 4.51
N MET A 141 -1.17 -6.70 3.65
CA MET A 141 -1.26 -5.27 3.96
C MET A 141 -2.42 -4.65 3.20
N VAL A 142 -2.97 -3.58 3.72
CA VAL A 142 -3.96 -2.76 2.98
C VAL A 142 -3.23 -1.65 2.25
N LEU A 143 -3.42 -1.59 0.94
CA LEU A 143 -3.04 -0.45 0.10
C LEU A 143 -4.24 -0.11 -0.77
N ASP A 144 -4.97 0.92 -0.38
CA ASP A 144 -6.21 1.26 -1.07
C ASP A 144 -6.02 2.40 -2.07
N ASP A 145 -6.92 2.49 -3.04
CA ASP A 145 -6.82 3.46 -4.12
C ASP A 145 -6.94 4.90 -3.63
N ASN A 146 -6.04 5.74 -4.14
CA ASN A 146 -5.99 7.18 -3.84
C ASN A 146 -5.79 7.51 -2.35
N VAL A 147 -5.20 6.60 -1.57
CA VAL A 147 -4.86 6.80 -0.15
C VAL A 147 -3.34 6.89 0.00
N ILE A 148 -2.85 8.12 0.06
CA ILE A 148 -1.40 8.38 0.05
C ILE A 148 -0.72 7.97 1.36
N HIS A 149 -1.34 8.22 2.51
CA HIS A 149 -0.74 7.89 3.79
C HIS A 149 -0.55 6.38 4.03
N HIS A 150 -1.20 5.50 3.26
CA HIS A 150 -0.93 4.07 3.33
C HIS A 150 0.52 3.73 2.94
N PHE A 151 1.16 4.52 2.06
CA PHE A 151 2.57 4.34 1.72
C PHE A 151 3.51 4.55 2.91
N GLN A 152 3.09 5.30 3.92
CA GLN A 152 3.81 5.44 5.19
C GLN A 152 3.95 4.09 5.91
N LEU A 153 2.87 3.30 5.93
CA LEU A 153 2.86 1.97 6.54
C LEU A 153 3.72 0.98 5.73
N ILE A 154 3.73 1.12 4.39
CA ILE A 154 4.58 0.31 3.52
C ILE A 154 6.07 0.57 3.80
N ALA A 155 6.48 1.84 3.90
CA ALA A 155 7.86 2.21 4.23
C ALA A 155 8.28 1.68 5.61
N ALA A 156 7.41 1.79 6.60
CA ALA A 156 7.64 1.28 7.94
C ALA A 156 7.78 -0.26 7.94
N ARG A 157 6.94 -0.97 7.18
CA ARG A 157 7.03 -2.43 7.04
C ARG A 157 8.31 -2.87 6.37
N LEU A 158 8.72 -2.21 5.29
CA LEU A 158 9.97 -2.48 4.60
C LEU A 158 11.16 -2.38 5.56
N GLN A 159 11.21 -1.31 6.35
CA GLN A 159 12.26 -1.11 7.34
C GLN A 159 12.25 -2.19 8.42
N ALA A 160 11.08 -2.58 8.94
CA ALA A 160 10.94 -3.63 9.96
C ALA A 160 11.39 -5.01 9.45
N MET A 161 11.38 -5.22 8.14
CA MET A 161 11.87 -6.42 7.47
C MET A 161 13.35 -6.33 7.06
N GLY A 162 14.08 -5.30 7.47
CA GLY A 162 15.50 -5.11 7.19
C GLY A 162 15.80 -4.35 5.90
N GLY A 163 14.83 -3.71 5.28
CA GLY A 163 15.01 -2.91 4.06
C GLY A 163 15.27 -3.75 2.79
N GLY A 164 15.99 -3.16 1.84
CA GLY A 164 16.38 -3.80 0.58
C GLY A 164 15.19 -4.00 -0.35
N LYS A 165 15.09 -5.19 -0.96
CA LYS A 165 13.98 -5.56 -1.85
C LYS A 165 13.11 -6.63 -1.21
N GLN A 166 11.83 -6.33 -1.04
CA GLN A 166 10.85 -7.19 -0.39
C GLN A 166 9.59 -7.31 -1.25
N THR A 167 8.90 -8.45 -1.13
CA THR A 167 7.59 -8.65 -1.76
C THR A 167 6.52 -8.78 -0.68
N PHE A 168 5.45 -8.01 -0.80
CA PHE A 168 4.33 -7.96 0.11
C PHE A 168 3.06 -8.46 -0.57
N ARG A 169 2.21 -9.14 0.19
CA ARG A 169 0.82 -9.35 -0.19
C ARG A 169 0.03 -8.12 0.17
N ILE A 170 -0.75 -7.63 -0.77
CA ILE A 170 -1.64 -6.48 -0.54
C ILE A 170 -3.09 -6.86 -0.82
N PHE A 171 -3.98 -6.14 -0.21
CA PHE A 171 -5.39 -6.13 -0.54
C PHE A 171 -5.81 -4.69 -0.83
N VAL A 172 -6.48 -4.50 -1.97
CA VAL A 172 -7.05 -3.22 -2.39
C VAL A 172 -8.56 -3.28 -2.17
N PRO A 173 -9.07 -2.79 -1.04
CA PRO A 173 -10.48 -2.98 -0.66
C PRO A 173 -11.48 -2.40 -1.66
N GLN A 174 -11.23 -1.21 -2.21
CA GLN A 174 -12.13 -0.57 -3.16
C GLN A 174 -12.30 -1.40 -4.45
N GLU A 175 -11.26 -2.13 -4.86
CA GLU A 175 -11.28 -3.00 -6.04
C GLU A 175 -11.63 -4.45 -5.70
N ALA A 176 -11.70 -4.80 -4.42
CA ALA A 176 -11.84 -6.19 -3.96
C ALA A 176 -10.74 -7.10 -4.52
N LEU A 177 -9.51 -6.61 -4.56
CA LEU A 177 -8.40 -7.23 -5.28
C LEU A 177 -7.24 -7.61 -4.35
N PRO A 178 -7.00 -8.90 -4.08
CA PRO A 178 -5.74 -9.39 -3.56
C PRO A 178 -4.66 -9.32 -4.63
N SER A 179 -3.47 -8.82 -4.31
CA SER A 179 -2.36 -8.68 -5.26
C SER A 179 -1.00 -8.85 -4.57
N LEU A 180 0.06 -8.79 -5.35
CA LEU A 180 1.43 -8.72 -4.89
C LEU A 180 2.04 -7.37 -5.23
N MET A 181 2.89 -6.90 -4.32
CA MET A 181 3.64 -5.66 -4.46
C MET A 181 5.10 -5.92 -4.10
N THR A 182 6.01 -5.50 -4.96
CA THR A 182 7.44 -5.48 -4.65
C THR A 182 7.85 -4.07 -4.29
N VAL A 183 8.59 -3.91 -3.20
CA VAL A 183 9.18 -2.65 -2.77
C VAL A 183 10.69 -2.81 -2.77
N GLU A 184 11.38 -1.91 -3.44
CA GLU A 184 12.84 -1.89 -3.55
C GLU A 184 13.40 -0.57 -3.05
N ASP A 185 14.33 -0.65 -2.11
CA ASP A 185 15.07 0.51 -1.61
C ASP A 185 16.22 0.83 -2.56
N LEU A 186 16.11 1.91 -3.29
CA LEU A 186 17.12 2.39 -4.25
C LEU A 186 18.18 3.30 -3.59
N GLY A 187 18.09 3.51 -2.27
CA GLY A 187 19.02 4.33 -1.51
C GLY A 187 18.70 5.83 -1.55
N ILE A 188 19.68 6.63 -1.16
CA ILE A 188 19.50 8.08 -1.13
C ILE A 188 19.55 8.63 -2.55
N SER A 189 18.50 9.33 -2.94
CA SER A 189 18.39 9.95 -4.25
C SER A 189 19.41 11.08 -4.38
N ALA A 190 20.37 10.91 -5.30
CA ALA A 190 21.30 11.95 -5.70
C ALA A 190 20.71 12.87 -6.79
N THR A 191 19.40 13.08 -6.78
CA THR A 191 18.74 13.83 -7.86
C THR A 191 19.32 15.21 -8.03
N GLN A 192 19.94 15.42 -9.20
CA GLN A 192 20.38 16.72 -9.70
C GLN A 192 19.20 17.60 -10.14
N ASP A 193 17.98 17.06 -10.09
CA ASP A 193 16.79 17.81 -10.44
C ASP A 193 16.39 18.72 -9.28
N ARG A 194 16.10 19.98 -9.59
CA ARG A 194 15.84 21.10 -8.66
C ARG A 194 14.61 20.90 -7.75
N SER A 195 14.19 19.67 -7.55
CA SER A 195 13.10 19.33 -6.65
C SER A 195 13.63 19.08 -5.24
N ASP A 196 12.86 19.42 -4.23
CA ASP A 196 13.10 19.27 -2.78
C ASP A 196 13.45 17.84 -2.30
N ALA A 197 13.73 16.89 -3.19
CA ALA A 197 14.02 15.49 -2.90
C ALA A 197 15.50 15.18 -2.60
N SER A 198 16.39 16.21 -2.56
CA SER A 198 17.80 15.99 -2.22
C SER A 198 17.94 15.49 -0.78
N GLY A 199 18.58 14.31 -0.64
CA GLY A 199 18.78 13.66 0.67
C GLY A 199 17.65 12.74 1.10
N LEU A 200 16.58 12.60 0.33
CA LEU A 200 15.53 11.63 0.60
C LEU A 200 15.89 10.24 0.09
N ARG A 201 15.46 9.22 0.80
CA ARG A 201 15.56 7.83 0.38
C ARG A 201 14.47 7.53 -0.65
N HIS A 202 14.84 6.93 -1.76
CA HIS A 202 13.94 6.55 -2.84
C HIS A 202 13.56 5.09 -2.72
N LEU A 203 12.26 4.80 -2.63
CA LEU A 203 11.69 3.46 -2.68
C LEU A 203 10.91 3.33 -3.98
N LEU A 204 11.14 2.24 -4.72
CA LEU A 204 10.37 1.88 -5.90
C LEU A 204 9.37 0.79 -5.54
N ILE A 205 8.11 1.07 -5.74
CA ILE A 205 7.01 0.12 -5.54
C ILE A 205 6.54 -0.34 -6.92
N THR A 206 6.43 -1.65 -7.10
CA THR A 206 5.98 -2.26 -8.36
C THR A 206 4.86 -3.24 -8.09
N THR A 207 3.77 -3.11 -8.83
CA THR A 207 2.68 -4.08 -8.93
C THR A 207 2.57 -4.59 -10.37
N ASP A 208 1.65 -5.52 -10.64
CA ASP A 208 1.45 -6.05 -12.00
C ASP A 208 0.97 -4.96 -12.99
N VAL A 209 0.36 -3.86 -12.49
CA VAL A 209 -0.31 -2.85 -13.32
C VAL A 209 0.39 -1.50 -13.31
N THR A 210 1.20 -1.21 -12.28
CA THR A 210 1.83 0.12 -12.14
C THR A 210 3.08 0.08 -11.30
N HIS A 211 3.84 1.18 -11.37
CA HIS A 211 4.89 1.46 -10.39
C HIS A 211 4.63 2.81 -9.72
N VAL A 212 5.15 2.94 -8.52
CA VAL A 212 5.06 4.14 -7.69
C VAL A 212 6.46 4.47 -7.18
N ASP A 213 6.88 5.69 -7.40
CA ASP A 213 8.09 6.24 -6.81
C ASP A 213 7.74 6.93 -5.50
N LEU A 214 8.43 6.55 -4.43
CA LEU A 214 8.18 7.03 -3.09
C LEU A 214 9.48 7.61 -2.51
N TRP A 215 9.44 8.83 -1.99
CA TRP A 215 10.58 9.43 -1.29
C TRP A 215 10.24 9.64 0.18
N VAL A 216 11.12 9.14 1.02
CA VAL A 216 10.99 9.22 2.48
C VAL A 216 12.19 9.94 3.09
N ASP A 217 11.97 10.61 4.22
CA ASP A 217 13.06 11.24 5.00
C ASP A 217 13.78 10.22 5.90
N ASP A 218 14.70 10.69 6.72
CA ASP A 218 15.48 9.88 7.66
C ASP A 218 14.63 9.21 8.77
N LYS A 219 13.43 9.74 9.02
CA LYS A 219 12.43 9.18 9.93
C LYS A 219 11.44 8.26 9.24
N LEU A 220 11.64 7.99 7.95
CA LEU A 220 10.75 7.24 7.07
C LEU A 220 9.41 7.95 6.80
N HIS A 221 9.28 9.25 7.09
CA HIS A 221 8.08 9.98 6.70
C HIS A 221 8.06 10.20 5.19
N VAL A 222 6.94 9.84 4.59
CA VAL A 222 6.71 10.07 3.16
C VAL A 222 6.68 11.56 2.87
N GLN A 223 7.54 12.00 1.96
CA GLN A 223 7.67 13.39 1.54
C GLN A 223 7.09 13.61 0.14
N ARG A 224 7.20 12.60 -0.72
CA ARG A 224 6.71 12.65 -2.10
C ARG A 224 6.27 11.27 -2.57
N VAL A 225 5.18 11.23 -3.32
CA VAL A 225 4.69 10.05 -4.06
C VAL A 225 4.50 10.45 -5.51
N SER A 226 4.97 9.64 -6.44
CA SER A 226 4.72 9.82 -7.88
C SER A 226 4.20 8.53 -8.48
N VAL A 227 3.13 8.61 -9.24
CA VAL A 227 2.57 7.53 -10.05
C VAL A 227 2.62 7.95 -11.50
N PRO A 228 3.73 7.68 -12.22
CA PRO A 228 3.95 8.21 -13.57
C PRO A 228 2.85 7.81 -14.57
N ALA A 229 2.36 6.58 -14.50
CA ALA A 229 1.29 6.09 -15.39
C ALA A 229 -0.01 6.89 -15.25
N ALA A 230 -0.31 7.40 -14.05
CA ALA A 230 -1.46 8.24 -13.76
C ALA A 230 -1.14 9.75 -13.86
N GLN A 231 0.12 10.11 -14.12
CA GLN A 231 0.62 11.48 -14.03
C GLN A 231 0.25 12.14 -12.69
N LEU A 232 0.17 11.32 -11.62
CA LEU A 232 -0.17 11.77 -10.28
C LEU A 232 1.10 12.05 -9.50
N GLU A 233 1.08 13.14 -8.76
CA GLU A 233 2.10 13.51 -7.80
C GLU A 233 1.43 14.00 -6.51
N ALA A 234 1.93 13.51 -5.38
CA ALA A 234 1.55 14.00 -4.07
C ALA A 234 2.80 14.48 -3.34
N LEU A 235 2.76 15.72 -2.87
CA LEU A 235 3.86 16.36 -2.16
C LEU A 235 3.42 16.71 -0.74
N ARG A 236 4.24 16.34 0.24
CA ARG A 236 4.00 16.71 1.63
C ARG A 236 4.11 18.23 1.78
N LYS A 237 3.09 18.84 2.38
CA LYS A 237 3.10 20.25 2.73
C LYS A 237 4.07 20.45 3.91
N LYS A 238 5.00 21.39 3.74
CA LYS A 238 5.91 21.84 4.82
C LYS A 238 5.17 22.67 5.85
#